data_a816c32f74062a600bdc1e4fbf82fa18
#
_entry.id   a816c32f74062a600bdc1e4fbf82fa18
#
_cell.length_a   1.000
_cell.length_b   1.000
_cell.length_c   1.000
_cell.angle_alpha   90.00
_cell.angle_beta   90.00
_cell.angle_gamma   90.00
#
_symmetry.space_group_name_H-M   'P 1'
#
loop_
_entity.id
_entity.type
_entity.pdbx_description
1 polymer ?
#
loop_
_entity_poly.entity_id
_entity_poly.type
_entity_poly.pdbx_seq_one_letter_code
_entity_poly.pdbx_strand_id
1 'polypeptide(L)'
;MEILQSRGPQTLKEIKDLWMRSAINEEGKELATRTFANHIASIADIFGIDIVCDRKTNRYYIENIDDVGGKSIREWMLDALCLNSLLNESASLRDRVIFENVPSNRRFLADIIQAIRDNYKLEIRYKSYRKTEKETFIIEPYFLKEFKQRWYLYGYKGDADGPHMMALDRMIDVDIIPEEFIMPEEFMAEDYFRGIYGARVYPNMKREMVKLKVYGKQVQYFRSLPLHSSQKEVEENDKYSVFTYFITPDYDFKQDVLSFGDKVEVLEPKELREEMKEIVKKLNKIYNNYGKRNI
;
A
#
# COMPACT_ATOMS: atom_id res chain seq x y z
N MET A 1 2.49 -17.56 -13.87
CA MET A 1 2.86 -16.40 -13.04
C MET A 1 2.89 -16.76 -11.57
N GLU A 2 1.79 -17.17 -10.96
CA GLU A 2 1.67 -17.60 -9.56
C GLU A 2 2.74 -18.62 -9.12
N ILE A 3 3.02 -19.64 -9.96
CA ILE A 3 4.06 -20.64 -9.70
C ILE A 3 5.44 -20.01 -9.48
N LEU A 4 5.80 -19.02 -10.29
CA LEU A 4 7.10 -18.35 -10.20
C LEU A 4 7.18 -17.37 -9.02
N GLN A 5 6.05 -16.76 -8.67
CA GLN A 5 5.97 -15.86 -7.53
C GLN A 5 6.05 -16.61 -6.20
N SER A 6 5.30 -17.72 -6.08
CA SER A 6 5.21 -18.46 -4.82
C SER A 6 6.40 -19.41 -4.56
N ARG A 7 7.04 -19.90 -5.62
CA ARG A 7 8.09 -20.91 -5.52
C ARG A 7 9.45 -20.47 -6.05
N GLY A 8 9.55 -19.21 -6.51
CA GLY A 8 10.77 -18.68 -7.12
C GLY A 8 11.09 -19.30 -8.48
N PRO A 9 12.35 -19.20 -8.94
CA PRO A 9 12.77 -19.67 -10.27
C PRO A 9 12.52 -21.17 -10.48
N GLN A 10 11.83 -21.54 -11.57
CA GLN A 10 11.44 -22.92 -11.91
C GLN A 10 11.87 -23.30 -13.33
N THR A 11 12.20 -24.56 -13.55
CA THR A 11 12.39 -25.11 -14.89
C THR A 11 11.04 -25.28 -15.60
N LEU A 12 11.05 -25.33 -16.94
CA LEU A 12 9.83 -25.56 -17.72
C LEU A 12 9.15 -26.88 -17.32
N LYS A 13 9.93 -27.92 -16.97
CA LYS A 13 9.39 -29.21 -16.51
C LYS A 13 8.65 -29.04 -15.18
N GLU A 14 9.25 -28.38 -14.20
CA GLU A 14 8.62 -28.11 -12.91
C GLU A 14 7.34 -27.28 -13.09
N ILE A 15 7.35 -26.28 -13.96
CA ILE A 15 6.16 -25.47 -14.29
C ILE A 15 5.05 -26.34 -14.88
N LYS A 16 5.36 -27.23 -15.83
CA LYS A 16 4.39 -28.15 -16.42
C LYS A 16 3.81 -29.13 -15.40
N ASP A 17 4.64 -29.68 -14.52
CA ASP A 17 4.21 -30.60 -13.46
C ASP A 17 3.30 -29.89 -12.45
N LEU A 18 3.57 -28.64 -12.13
CA LEU A 18 2.72 -27.82 -11.24
C LEU A 18 1.42 -27.40 -11.93
N TRP A 19 1.47 -27.06 -13.23
CA TRP A 19 0.28 -26.78 -14.03
C TRP A 19 -0.70 -27.97 -14.06
N MET A 20 -0.18 -29.20 -14.23
CA MET A 20 -1.01 -30.42 -14.23
C MET A 20 -1.74 -30.65 -12.90
N ARG A 21 -1.22 -30.12 -11.81
CA ARG A 21 -1.81 -30.25 -10.45
C ARG A 21 -2.61 -29.03 -10.03
N SER A 22 -2.63 -27.98 -10.85
CA SER A 22 -3.35 -26.74 -10.52
C SER A 22 -4.85 -26.93 -10.70
N ALA A 23 -5.62 -26.42 -9.75
CA ALA A 23 -7.08 -26.41 -9.82
C ALA A 23 -7.62 -25.59 -11.00
N ILE A 24 -6.82 -24.63 -11.51
CA ILE A 24 -7.16 -23.84 -12.71
C ILE A 24 -7.17 -24.71 -13.97
N ASN A 25 -6.43 -25.82 -13.97
CA ASN A 25 -6.40 -26.79 -15.06
C ASN A 25 -7.45 -27.88 -14.88
N GLU A 26 -8.73 -27.48 -14.81
CA GLU A 26 -9.86 -28.39 -14.58
C GLU A 26 -9.92 -29.55 -15.57
N GLU A 27 -9.47 -29.32 -16.81
CA GLU A 27 -9.47 -30.33 -17.88
C GLU A 27 -8.23 -31.24 -17.86
N GLY A 28 -7.27 -31.02 -16.96
CA GLY A 28 -6.03 -31.82 -16.85
C GLY A 28 -5.17 -31.76 -18.11
N LYS A 29 -5.26 -30.67 -18.90
CA LYS A 29 -4.51 -30.51 -20.17
C LYS A 29 -3.04 -30.24 -19.92
N GLU A 30 -2.17 -30.91 -20.68
CA GLU A 30 -0.74 -30.63 -20.66
C GLU A 30 -0.44 -29.24 -21.20
N LEU A 31 0.46 -28.51 -20.54
CA LEU A 31 0.94 -27.20 -20.98
C LEU A 31 1.95 -27.38 -22.13
N ALA A 32 1.51 -27.22 -23.37
CA ALA A 32 2.41 -27.23 -24.53
C ALA A 32 3.39 -26.06 -24.46
N THR A 33 4.62 -26.29 -24.92
CA THR A 33 5.69 -25.27 -24.91
C THR A 33 5.30 -24.00 -25.65
N ARG A 34 4.55 -24.11 -26.78
CA ARG A 34 4.03 -22.98 -27.54
C ARG A 34 2.98 -22.20 -26.72
N THR A 35 2.09 -22.91 -26.05
CA THR A 35 1.08 -22.29 -25.17
C THR A 35 1.75 -21.56 -24.01
N PHE A 36 2.79 -22.13 -23.42
CA PHE A 36 3.58 -21.48 -22.38
C PHE A 36 4.23 -20.20 -22.89
N ALA A 37 4.85 -20.21 -24.07
CA ALA A 37 5.43 -19.01 -24.68
C ALA A 37 4.37 -17.92 -24.95
N ASN A 38 3.18 -18.30 -25.41
CA ASN A 38 2.08 -17.37 -25.61
C ASN A 38 1.59 -16.76 -24.29
N HIS A 39 1.54 -17.57 -23.23
CA HIS A 39 1.19 -17.06 -21.88
C HIS A 39 2.21 -16.05 -21.38
N ILE A 40 3.51 -16.29 -21.59
CA ILE A 40 4.57 -15.32 -21.23
C ILE A 40 4.36 -14.01 -21.99
N ALA A 41 4.14 -14.07 -23.30
CA ALA A 41 3.90 -12.88 -24.12
C ALA A 41 2.64 -12.11 -23.64
N SER A 42 1.54 -12.82 -23.39
CA SER A 42 0.31 -12.19 -22.87
C SER A 42 0.50 -11.57 -21.48
N ILE A 43 1.30 -12.18 -20.62
CA ILE A 43 1.63 -11.64 -19.30
C ILE A 43 2.43 -10.34 -19.46
N ALA A 44 3.41 -10.32 -20.36
CA ALA A 44 4.17 -9.11 -20.67
C ALA A 44 3.28 -7.98 -21.21
N ASP A 45 2.40 -8.29 -22.18
CA ASP A 45 1.50 -7.30 -22.80
C ASP A 45 0.45 -6.75 -21.81
N ILE A 46 -0.16 -7.62 -21.01
CA ILE A 46 -1.28 -7.22 -20.13
C ILE A 46 -0.77 -6.59 -18.84
N PHE A 47 0.29 -7.14 -18.26
CA PHE A 47 0.75 -6.77 -16.91
C PHE A 47 2.10 -6.04 -16.93
N GLY A 48 2.77 -5.93 -18.09
CA GLY A 48 4.12 -5.36 -18.20
C GLY A 48 5.15 -6.13 -17.35
N ILE A 49 4.96 -7.44 -17.18
CA ILE A 49 5.81 -8.32 -16.37
C ILE A 49 6.59 -9.23 -17.30
N ASP A 50 7.92 -9.15 -17.23
CA ASP A 50 8.80 -9.98 -18.01
C ASP A 50 9.14 -11.28 -17.27
N ILE A 51 8.79 -12.41 -17.90
CA ILE A 51 9.24 -13.74 -17.46
C ILE A 51 10.37 -14.18 -18.38
N VAL A 52 11.56 -14.23 -17.82
CA VAL A 52 12.77 -14.57 -18.56
C VAL A 52 13.34 -15.93 -18.15
N CYS A 53 14.10 -16.56 -19.04
CA CYS A 53 14.78 -17.81 -18.78
C CYS A 53 16.28 -17.56 -18.58
N ASP A 54 16.81 -17.90 -17.41
CA ASP A 54 18.26 -17.98 -17.22
C ASP A 54 18.82 -19.17 -18.01
N ARG A 55 19.59 -18.89 -19.04
CA ARG A 55 20.19 -19.91 -19.94
C ARG A 55 21.21 -20.82 -19.25
N LYS A 56 21.78 -20.41 -18.11
CA LYS A 56 22.75 -21.22 -17.37
C LYS A 56 22.08 -22.29 -16.54
N THR A 57 20.94 -21.95 -15.93
CA THR A 57 20.20 -22.83 -15.02
C THR A 57 18.95 -23.44 -15.67
N ASN A 58 18.54 -22.98 -16.87
CA ASN A 58 17.29 -23.31 -17.55
C ASN A 58 16.05 -23.05 -16.66
N ARG A 59 16.13 -22.03 -15.79
CA ARG A 59 15.03 -21.64 -14.91
C ARG A 59 14.39 -20.36 -15.39
N TYR A 60 13.07 -20.35 -15.39
CA TYR A 60 12.26 -19.18 -15.63
C TYR A 60 12.08 -18.43 -14.32
N TYR A 61 12.18 -17.12 -14.36
CA TYR A 61 11.94 -16.22 -13.23
C TYR A 61 11.31 -14.92 -13.71
N ILE A 62 10.73 -14.17 -12.79
CA ILE A 62 10.14 -12.84 -13.08
C ILE A 62 11.27 -11.82 -12.96
N GLU A 63 11.57 -11.09 -14.05
CA GLU A 63 12.58 -10.04 -14.09
C GLU A 63 12.02 -8.76 -13.42
N ASN A 64 12.90 -8.00 -12.75
CA ASN A 64 12.59 -6.70 -12.15
C ASN A 64 11.53 -6.69 -11.04
N ILE A 65 11.50 -7.72 -10.17
CA ILE A 65 10.73 -7.65 -8.93
C ILE A 65 11.36 -6.67 -7.92
N ASP A 66 12.68 -6.45 -8.00
CA ASP A 66 13.47 -5.76 -6.97
C ASP A 66 13.73 -4.26 -7.24
N ASP A 67 13.21 -3.67 -8.30
CA ASP A 67 13.44 -2.27 -8.59
C ASP A 67 12.49 -1.34 -7.86
N VAL A 68 13.10 -0.67 -6.87
CA VAL A 68 12.67 0.56 -6.18
C VAL A 68 11.62 0.43 -5.07
N GLY A 69 12.08 0.30 -3.85
CA GLY A 69 11.64 0.97 -2.61
C GLY A 69 10.13 1.05 -2.28
N GLY A 70 9.35 0.04 -2.58
CA GLY A 70 7.93 -0.07 -2.25
C GLY A 70 7.27 -1.12 -3.11
N LYS A 71 6.26 -1.80 -2.63
CA LYS A 71 5.47 -2.73 -3.45
C LYS A 71 5.04 -2.01 -4.72
N SER A 72 5.60 -2.41 -5.87
CA SER A 72 5.23 -1.82 -7.14
C SER A 72 3.76 -2.14 -7.44
N ILE A 73 3.10 -1.33 -8.28
CA ILE A 73 1.75 -1.65 -8.80
C ILE A 73 1.73 -3.08 -9.34
N ARG A 74 2.83 -3.55 -9.93
CA ARG A 74 3.00 -4.91 -10.47
C ARG A 74 2.94 -5.98 -9.36
N GLU A 75 3.64 -5.80 -8.25
CA GLU A 75 3.57 -6.72 -7.09
C GLU A 75 2.18 -6.73 -6.49
N TRP A 76 1.55 -5.57 -6.36
CA TRP A 76 0.17 -5.49 -5.88
C TRP A 76 -0.81 -6.22 -6.81
N MET A 77 -0.67 -6.06 -8.13
CA MET A 77 -1.49 -6.79 -9.12
C MET A 77 -1.24 -8.30 -9.04
N LEU A 78 0.01 -8.72 -8.86
CA LEU A 78 0.38 -10.12 -8.67
C LEU A 78 -0.24 -10.70 -7.40
N ASP A 79 -0.09 -9.99 -6.27
CA ASP A 79 -0.69 -10.39 -5.00
C ASP A 79 -2.21 -10.50 -5.11
N ALA A 80 -2.86 -9.54 -5.78
CA ALA A 80 -4.31 -9.53 -6.00
C ALA A 80 -4.78 -10.70 -6.90
N LEU A 81 -4.03 -11.03 -7.94
CA LEU A 81 -4.32 -12.16 -8.82
C LEU A 81 -4.13 -13.51 -8.12
N CYS A 82 -3.03 -13.67 -7.39
CA CYS A 82 -2.77 -14.87 -6.60
C CYS A 82 -3.85 -15.06 -5.53
N LEU A 83 -4.23 -13.97 -4.85
CA LEU A 83 -5.30 -14.03 -3.86
C LEU A 83 -6.65 -14.41 -4.49
N ASN A 84 -6.98 -13.86 -5.66
CA ASN A 84 -8.21 -14.19 -6.38
C ASN A 84 -8.24 -15.66 -6.84
N SER A 85 -7.10 -16.18 -7.32
CA SER A 85 -6.95 -17.60 -7.68
C SER A 85 -7.16 -18.51 -6.46
N LEU A 86 -6.48 -18.21 -5.35
CA LEU A 86 -6.64 -18.93 -4.09
C LEU A 86 -8.07 -18.88 -3.55
N LEU A 87 -8.77 -17.76 -3.72
CA LEU A 87 -10.17 -17.60 -3.33
C LEU A 87 -11.11 -18.47 -4.18
N ASN A 88 -10.87 -18.58 -5.48
CA ASN A 88 -11.63 -19.45 -6.37
C ASN A 88 -11.40 -20.92 -6.03
N GLU A 89 -10.17 -21.33 -5.77
CA GLU A 89 -9.83 -22.69 -5.30
C GLU A 89 -10.43 -22.98 -3.92
N SER A 90 -10.52 -21.98 -3.06
CA SER A 90 -11.03 -22.12 -1.70
C SER A 90 -12.53 -21.85 -1.55
N ALA A 91 -13.30 -21.82 -2.65
CA ALA A 91 -14.77 -21.68 -2.56
C ALA A 91 -15.42 -22.71 -1.63
N SER A 92 -14.82 -23.90 -1.52
CA SER A 92 -15.17 -24.95 -0.54
C SER A 92 -14.64 -24.69 0.89
N LEU A 93 -13.80 -23.67 1.09
CA LEU A 93 -13.15 -23.34 2.37
C LEU A 93 -13.65 -22.03 2.98
N ARG A 94 -14.80 -21.51 2.51
CA ARG A 94 -15.37 -20.24 2.97
C ARG A 94 -15.51 -20.15 4.50
N ASP A 95 -15.74 -21.27 5.15
CA ASP A 95 -15.87 -21.34 6.60
C ASP A 95 -14.53 -21.38 7.35
N ARG A 96 -13.41 -21.47 6.62
CA ARG A 96 -12.06 -21.61 7.21
C ARG A 96 -11.14 -20.44 6.89
N VAL A 97 -11.54 -19.53 6.00
CA VAL A 97 -10.77 -18.36 5.60
C VAL A 97 -11.59 -17.10 5.90
N ILE A 98 -11.10 -16.30 6.82
CA ILE A 98 -11.76 -15.06 7.24
C ILE A 98 -10.95 -13.88 6.74
N PHE A 99 -11.62 -12.96 6.01
CA PHE A 99 -11.03 -11.72 5.55
C PHE A 99 -11.51 -10.56 6.39
N GLU A 100 -10.59 -9.66 6.72
CA GLU A 100 -10.98 -8.38 7.30
C GLU A 100 -11.69 -7.54 6.24
N ASN A 101 -12.92 -7.13 6.55
CA ASN A 101 -13.69 -6.28 5.66
C ASN A 101 -13.43 -4.81 5.96
N VAL A 102 -12.49 -4.20 5.23
CA VAL A 102 -12.24 -2.76 5.30
C VAL A 102 -13.05 -2.05 4.21
N PRO A 103 -14.00 -1.17 4.55
CA PRO A 103 -14.74 -0.39 3.58
C PRO A 103 -13.80 0.57 2.84
N SER A 104 -13.32 0.18 1.67
CA SER A 104 -12.36 0.97 0.89
C SER A 104 -12.94 1.56 -0.39
N ASN A 105 -14.22 1.28 -0.68
CA ASN A 105 -14.95 1.74 -1.86
C ASN A 105 -14.22 1.45 -3.18
N ARG A 106 -13.61 0.25 -3.27
CA ARG A 106 -12.80 -0.20 -4.41
C ARG A 106 -13.55 -0.20 -5.75
N ARG A 107 -14.87 -0.08 -5.71
CA ARG A 107 -15.72 -0.06 -6.93
C ARG A 107 -15.33 1.06 -7.90
N PHE A 108 -14.77 2.16 -7.41
CA PHE A 108 -14.35 3.28 -8.24
C PHE A 108 -12.91 3.19 -8.75
N LEU A 109 -12.13 2.18 -8.30
CA LEU A 109 -10.72 2.06 -8.67
C LEU A 109 -10.52 1.91 -10.18
N ALA A 110 -11.37 1.11 -10.84
CA ALA A 110 -11.24 0.87 -12.28
C ALA A 110 -11.40 2.18 -13.08
N ASP A 111 -12.45 2.95 -12.76
CA ASP A 111 -12.74 4.22 -13.46
C ASP A 111 -11.66 5.27 -13.18
N ILE A 112 -11.17 5.35 -11.93
CA ILE A 112 -10.09 6.26 -11.56
C ILE A 112 -8.77 5.87 -12.24
N ILE A 113 -8.42 4.58 -12.28
CA ILE A 113 -7.21 4.10 -12.95
C ILE A 113 -7.30 4.38 -14.46
N GLN A 114 -8.47 4.17 -15.07
CA GLN A 114 -8.70 4.50 -16.45
C GLN A 114 -8.49 6.01 -16.71
N ALA A 115 -9.08 6.86 -15.90
CA ALA A 115 -8.95 8.31 -16.03
C ALA A 115 -7.49 8.78 -15.87
N ILE A 116 -6.74 8.22 -14.91
CA ILE A 116 -5.31 8.51 -14.74
C ILE A 116 -4.51 8.09 -15.97
N ARG A 117 -4.74 6.87 -16.48
CA ARG A 117 -4.04 6.34 -17.65
C ARG A 117 -4.26 7.18 -18.90
N ASP A 118 -5.52 7.60 -19.10
CA ASP A 118 -5.94 8.31 -20.30
C ASP A 118 -5.87 9.85 -20.14
N ASN A 119 -5.39 10.34 -18.98
CA ASN A 119 -5.35 11.76 -18.59
C ASN A 119 -6.71 12.45 -18.69
N TYR A 120 -7.79 11.76 -18.37
CA TYR A 120 -9.13 12.31 -18.34
C TYR A 120 -9.50 12.87 -16.98
N LYS A 121 -10.30 13.92 -16.97
CA LYS A 121 -10.85 14.51 -15.74
C LYS A 121 -11.91 13.59 -15.14
N LEU A 122 -12.13 13.76 -13.83
CA LEU A 122 -13.21 13.07 -13.11
C LEU A 122 -14.16 14.09 -12.50
N GLU A 123 -15.46 13.85 -12.63
CA GLU A 123 -16.46 14.46 -11.76
C GLU A 123 -16.68 13.57 -10.55
N ILE A 124 -16.51 14.12 -9.36
CA ILE A 124 -16.61 13.38 -8.10
C ILE A 124 -17.68 14.00 -7.22
N ARG A 125 -18.62 13.17 -6.78
CA ARG A 125 -19.55 13.52 -5.70
C ARG A 125 -19.01 12.98 -4.38
N TYR A 126 -18.68 13.88 -3.46
CA TYR A 126 -17.91 13.59 -2.26
C TYR A 126 -18.60 14.05 -0.98
N LYS A 127 -18.46 13.26 0.10
CA LYS A 127 -18.93 13.65 1.44
C LYS A 127 -17.76 13.74 2.41
N SER A 128 -17.29 14.96 2.64
CA SER A 128 -16.26 15.21 3.65
C SER A 128 -16.82 15.00 5.07
N TYR A 129 -16.00 14.49 6.00
CA TYR A 129 -16.37 14.45 7.42
C TYR A 129 -16.39 15.83 8.08
N ARG A 130 -15.83 16.85 7.43
CA ARG A 130 -15.77 18.24 7.93
C ARG A 130 -16.97 19.09 7.51
N LYS A 131 -17.70 18.65 6.50
CA LYS A 131 -18.83 19.37 5.92
C LYS A 131 -20.09 18.53 6.03
N THR A 132 -21.20 19.17 6.32
CA THR A 132 -22.52 18.53 6.39
C THR A 132 -23.06 18.20 5.01
N GLU A 133 -22.74 19.05 4.03
CA GLU A 133 -23.22 18.94 2.65
C GLU A 133 -22.30 18.09 1.78
N LYS A 134 -22.90 17.48 0.77
CA LYS A 134 -22.19 16.77 -0.29
C LYS A 134 -21.71 17.80 -1.30
N GLU A 135 -20.52 17.59 -1.82
CA GLU A 135 -19.93 18.44 -2.86
C GLU A 135 -19.76 17.65 -4.15
N THR A 136 -20.04 18.29 -5.28
CA THR A 136 -19.66 17.78 -6.60
C THR A 136 -18.63 18.72 -7.17
N PHE A 137 -17.54 18.17 -7.70
CA PHE A 137 -16.46 18.94 -8.28
C PHE A 137 -15.71 18.11 -9.34
N ILE A 138 -15.04 18.83 -10.24
CA ILE A 138 -14.17 18.23 -11.25
C ILE A 138 -12.74 18.24 -10.73
N ILE A 139 -11.99 17.16 -11.04
CA ILE A 139 -10.61 17.00 -10.64
C ILE A 139 -9.79 16.39 -11.77
N GLU A 140 -8.53 16.80 -11.88
CA GLU A 140 -7.49 16.17 -12.67
C GLU A 140 -6.81 15.11 -11.79
N PRO A 141 -7.05 13.81 -12.01
CA PRO A 141 -6.53 12.75 -11.14
C PRO A 141 -5.05 12.50 -11.44
N TYR A 142 -4.18 12.69 -10.43
CA TYR A 142 -2.74 12.51 -10.58
C TYR A 142 -2.25 11.16 -10.08
N PHE A 143 -2.60 10.79 -8.82
CA PHE A 143 -2.07 9.62 -8.16
C PHE A 143 -3.13 8.86 -7.38
N LEU A 144 -2.94 7.55 -7.26
CA LEU A 144 -3.58 6.72 -6.26
C LEU A 144 -2.54 6.25 -5.23
N LYS A 145 -2.91 6.29 -3.95
CA LYS A 145 -2.09 5.74 -2.86
C LYS A 145 -2.95 4.83 -2.00
N GLU A 146 -2.45 3.64 -1.73
CA GLU A 146 -3.00 2.79 -0.68
C GLU A 146 -2.24 3.06 0.63
N PHE A 147 -2.99 3.25 1.71
CA PHE A 147 -2.44 3.33 3.06
C PHE A 147 -3.41 2.70 4.06
N LYS A 148 -2.95 1.70 4.81
CA LYS A 148 -3.75 0.93 5.77
C LYS A 148 -5.06 0.40 5.16
N GLN A 149 -4.94 -0.27 4.03
CA GLN A 149 -6.05 -0.85 3.25
C GLN A 149 -7.09 0.16 2.75
N ARG A 150 -6.83 1.46 2.86
CA ARG A 150 -7.67 2.52 2.30
C ARG A 150 -7.00 3.15 1.10
N TRP A 151 -7.80 3.45 0.09
CA TRP A 151 -7.35 4.12 -1.13
C TRP A 151 -7.60 5.61 -1.06
N TYR A 152 -6.63 6.35 -1.54
CA TYR A 152 -6.65 7.81 -1.61
C TYR A 152 -6.32 8.25 -3.03
N LEU A 153 -7.19 9.10 -3.60
CA LEU A 153 -6.92 9.80 -4.84
C LEU A 153 -6.29 11.16 -4.53
N TYR A 154 -5.27 11.49 -5.27
CA TYR A 154 -4.64 12.81 -5.28
C TYR A 154 -4.83 13.41 -6.65
N GLY A 155 -5.26 14.65 -6.71
CA GLY A 155 -5.48 15.33 -7.98
C GLY A 155 -5.70 16.82 -7.79
N TYR A 156 -5.62 17.57 -8.90
CA TYR A 156 -5.75 19.01 -8.92
C TYR A 156 -7.21 19.41 -9.16
N LYS A 157 -7.69 20.35 -8.33
CA LYS A 157 -9.09 20.81 -8.36
C LYS A 157 -9.26 22.20 -8.94
N GLY A 158 -8.17 22.84 -9.39
CA GLY A 158 -8.19 24.16 -10.02
C GLY A 158 -8.18 25.35 -9.06
N ASP A 159 -8.30 25.13 -7.74
CA ASP A 159 -8.50 26.18 -6.73
C ASP A 159 -7.44 26.22 -5.61
N ALA A 160 -6.35 25.43 -5.72
CA ALA A 160 -5.37 25.29 -4.66
C ALA A 160 -3.93 25.12 -5.14
N ASP A 161 -3.00 25.43 -4.23
CA ASP A 161 -1.56 25.24 -4.42
C ASP A 161 -1.15 23.78 -4.27
N GLY A 162 -1.59 22.90 -5.18
CA GLY A 162 -1.19 21.50 -5.23
C GLY A 162 -2.33 20.50 -5.17
N PRO A 163 -2.02 19.18 -5.23
CA PRO A 163 -3.01 18.14 -5.26
C PRO A 163 -3.81 18.03 -3.96
N HIS A 164 -5.11 17.88 -4.10
CA HIS A 164 -6.01 17.53 -3.02
C HIS A 164 -6.03 16.02 -2.78
N MET A 165 -6.05 15.62 -1.50
CA MET A 165 -6.22 14.22 -1.11
C MET A 165 -7.69 13.91 -0.83
N MET A 166 -8.20 12.86 -1.45
CA MET A 166 -9.56 12.37 -1.26
C MET A 166 -9.57 10.87 -1.00
N ALA A 167 -10.20 10.46 0.10
CA ALA A 167 -10.36 9.05 0.42
C ALA A 167 -11.53 8.46 -0.39
N LEU A 168 -11.31 7.32 -1.06
CA LEU A 168 -12.31 6.69 -1.91
C LEU A 168 -13.56 6.25 -1.12
N ASP A 169 -13.41 5.88 0.14
CA ASP A 169 -14.51 5.49 1.01
C ASP A 169 -15.52 6.61 1.27
N ARG A 170 -15.17 7.85 0.95
CA ARG A 170 -16.04 9.03 1.05
C ARG A 170 -16.62 9.49 -0.29
N MET A 171 -16.23 8.85 -1.39
CA MET A 171 -16.82 9.10 -2.71
C MET A 171 -18.18 8.44 -2.79
N ILE A 172 -19.17 9.20 -3.24
CA ILE A 172 -20.54 8.74 -3.44
C ILE A 172 -20.69 8.26 -4.86
N ASP A 173 -20.09 9.03 -5.80
CA ASP A 173 -20.13 8.79 -7.23
C ASP A 173 -18.87 9.30 -7.91
N VAL A 174 -18.50 8.69 -9.04
CA VAL A 174 -17.33 9.05 -9.85
C VAL A 174 -17.69 8.83 -11.30
N ASP A 175 -17.59 9.87 -12.12
CA ASP A 175 -17.82 9.83 -13.55
C ASP A 175 -16.60 10.32 -14.32
N ILE A 176 -16.22 9.61 -15.38
CA ILE A 176 -15.12 10.01 -16.25
C ILE A 176 -15.64 11.10 -17.20
N ILE A 177 -14.98 12.25 -17.19
CA ILE A 177 -15.20 13.31 -18.18
C ILE A 177 -14.13 13.13 -19.26
N PRO A 178 -14.49 12.87 -20.53
CA PRO A 178 -13.52 12.68 -21.61
C PRO A 178 -12.93 14.02 -22.07
N GLU A 179 -12.40 14.77 -21.13
CA GLU A 179 -11.64 16.00 -21.30
C GLU A 179 -10.25 15.78 -20.77
N GLU A 180 -9.26 15.87 -21.65
CA GLU A 180 -7.86 15.64 -21.31
C GLU A 180 -7.30 16.80 -20.48
N PHE A 181 -6.41 16.47 -19.56
CA PHE A 181 -5.57 17.43 -18.84
C PHE A 181 -4.09 17.15 -19.10
N ILE A 182 -3.26 18.15 -18.86
CA ILE A 182 -1.80 18.01 -19.02
C ILE A 182 -1.20 17.77 -17.63
N MET A 183 -0.67 16.57 -17.42
CA MET A 183 0.08 16.25 -16.21
C MET A 183 1.37 17.06 -16.16
N PRO A 184 1.65 17.83 -15.09
CA PRO A 184 2.92 18.56 -14.97
C PRO A 184 4.11 17.59 -14.97
N GLU A 185 5.12 17.84 -15.82
CA GLU A 185 6.28 16.95 -16.02
C GLU A 185 7.10 16.75 -14.73
N GLU A 186 7.16 17.76 -13.87
CA GLU A 186 7.85 17.69 -12.58
C GLU A 186 7.11 16.88 -11.52
N PHE A 187 5.88 16.44 -11.78
CA PHE A 187 5.04 15.76 -10.79
C PHE A 187 5.27 14.26 -10.85
N MET A 188 6.19 13.77 -10.02
CA MET A 188 6.44 12.34 -9.83
C MET A 188 5.85 11.89 -8.49
N ALA A 189 5.03 10.82 -8.49
CA ALA A 189 4.40 10.31 -7.28
C ALA A 189 5.41 9.94 -6.20
N GLU A 190 6.53 9.32 -6.58
CA GLU A 190 7.60 8.92 -5.67
C GLU A 190 8.23 10.13 -4.96
N ASP A 191 8.48 11.21 -5.69
CA ASP A 191 9.04 12.44 -5.13
C ASP A 191 8.04 13.16 -4.22
N TYR A 192 6.78 13.17 -4.63
CA TYR A 192 5.69 13.78 -3.87
C TYR A 192 5.48 13.09 -2.51
N PHE A 193 5.59 11.76 -2.48
CA PHE A 193 5.42 10.97 -1.26
C PHE A 193 6.73 10.60 -0.56
N ARG A 194 7.87 11.01 -1.08
CA ARG A 194 9.16 10.65 -0.50
C ARG A 194 9.25 11.07 0.97
N GLY A 195 9.44 10.10 1.86
CA GLY A 195 9.53 10.32 3.31
C GLY A 195 8.22 10.72 3.99
N ILE A 196 7.08 10.63 3.30
CA ILE A 196 5.76 10.78 3.90
C ILE A 196 5.31 9.43 4.45
N TYR A 197 5.12 9.36 5.77
CA TYR A 197 4.67 8.14 6.43
C TYR A 197 3.22 7.81 6.11
N GLY A 198 2.32 8.74 6.39
CA GLY A 198 0.88 8.55 6.23
C GLY A 198 0.35 8.79 4.81
N ALA A 199 -0.95 8.99 4.74
CA ALA A 199 -1.61 9.33 3.48
C ALA A 199 -1.50 10.83 3.17
N ARG A 200 -1.43 11.70 4.16
CA ARG A 200 -1.56 13.14 3.96
C ARG A 200 -0.23 13.86 3.81
N VAL A 201 -0.11 14.63 2.74
CA VAL A 201 0.97 15.60 2.56
C VAL A 201 0.51 16.98 3.05
N TYR A 202 1.29 17.60 3.93
CA TYR A 202 1.00 18.94 4.43
C TYR A 202 2.03 19.93 3.85
N PRO A 203 1.63 21.17 3.57
CA PRO A 203 2.59 22.22 3.19
C PRO A 203 3.66 22.39 4.27
N ASN A 204 4.90 22.61 3.85
CA ASN A 204 6.06 22.85 4.74
C ASN A 204 6.47 21.69 5.66
N MET A 205 6.04 20.46 5.37
CA MET A 205 6.52 19.29 6.10
C MET A 205 8.02 19.11 5.88
N LYS A 206 8.77 18.96 6.99
CA LYS A 206 10.20 18.66 6.95
C LYS A 206 10.43 17.21 7.27
N ARG A 207 11.25 16.55 6.46
CA ARG A 207 11.79 15.24 6.79
C ARG A 207 12.88 15.40 7.83
N GLU A 208 12.86 14.55 8.80
CA GLU A 208 13.85 14.54 9.87
C GLU A 208 14.19 13.12 10.29
N MET A 209 15.30 12.97 10.97
CA MET A 209 15.73 11.69 11.52
C MET A 209 14.94 11.40 12.80
N VAL A 210 14.08 10.41 12.73
CA VAL A 210 13.34 9.92 13.90
C VAL A 210 14.06 8.68 14.44
N LYS A 211 14.24 8.62 15.77
CA LYS A 211 14.74 7.43 16.47
C LYS A 211 13.68 6.89 17.42
N LEU A 212 13.38 5.61 17.25
CA LEU A 212 12.49 4.86 18.13
C LEU A 212 13.28 3.80 18.89
N LYS A 213 13.05 3.71 20.18
CA LYS A 213 13.50 2.61 21.02
C LYS A 213 12.35 1.63 21.19
N VAL A 214 12.59 0.38 20.82
CA VAL A 214 11.60 -0.70 20.77
C VAL A 214 11.99 -1.79 21.75
N TYR A 215 11.07 -2.19 22.63
CA TYR A 215 11.35 -3.08 23.75
C TYR A 215 10.89 -4.51 23.52
N GLY A 216 11.69 -5.45 23.99
CA GLY A 216 11.36 -6.87 24.13
C GLY A 216 10.93 -7.53 22.81
N LYS A 217 9.86 -8.30 22.83
CA LYS A 217 9.37 -9.05 21.66
C LYS A 217 8.91 -8.15 20.51
N GLN A 218 8.58 -6.89 20.76
CA GLN A 218 8.14 -5.94 19.74
C GLN A 218 9.23 -5.70 18.67
N VAL A 219 10.51 -5.88 19.03
CA VAL A 219 11.65 -5.77 18.11
C VAL A 219 11.48 -6.68 16.90
N GLN A 220 11.03 -7.93 17.10
CA GLN A 220 10.87 -8.88 16.00
C GLN A 220 9.77 -8.46 15.01
N TYR A 221 8.69 -7.85 15.51
CA TYR A 221 7.64 -7.32 14.65
C TYR A 221 8.13 -6.13 13.82
N PHE A 222 8.98 -5.27 14.38
CA PHE A 222 9.59 -4.16 13.65
C PHE A 222 10.56 -4.64 12.57
N ARG A 223 11.27 -5.75 12.80
CA ARG A 223 12.14 -6.37 11.80
C ARG A 223 11.35 -7.02 10.66
N SER A 224 10.29 -7.75 11.00
CA SER A 224 9.47 -8.48 10.02
C SER A 224 8.52 -7.59 9.23
N LEU A 225 8.05 -6.50 9.81
CA LEU A 225 7.16 -5.54 9.18
C LEU A 225 7.65 -4.11 9.48
N PRO A 226 8.61 -3.60 8.68
CA PRO A 226 9.12 -2.25 8.84
C PRO A 226 8.02 -1.20 8.72
N LEU A 227 8.03 -0.20 9.62
CA LEU A 227 7.05 0.89 9.57
C LEU A 227 7.19 1.77 8.32
N HIS A 228 8.41 1.89 7.80
CA HIS A 228 8.71 2.67 6.60
C HIS A 228 9.96 2.12 5.90
N SER A 229 10.06 2.29 4.59
CA SER A 229 11.20 1.81 3.78
C SER A 229 12.57 2.35 4.23
N SER A 230 12.60 3.52 4.88
CA SER A 230 13.85 4.09 5.42
C SER A 230 14.26 3.52 6.78
N GLN A 231 13.54 2.51 7.32
CA GLN A 231 13.86 1.90 8.61
C GLN A 231 15.26 1.28 8.61
N LYS A 232 16.06 1.63 9.63
CA LYS A 232 17.35 1.00 9.88
C LYS A 232 17.49 0.71 11.37
N GLU A 233 17.90 -0.50 11.70
CA GLU A 233 18.28 -0.86 13.09
C GLU A 233 19.71 -0.39 13.31
N VAL A 234 19.92 0.43 14.33
CA VAL A 234 21.23 1.08 14.62
C VAL A 234 21.83 0.66 15.97
N GLU A 235 21.03 0.06 16.83
CA GLU A 235 21.48 -0.48 18.13
C GLU A 235 20.62 -1.69 18.47
N GLU A 236 21.27 -2.75 19.00
CA GLU A 236 20.63 -3.98 19.44
C GLU A 236 21.23 -4.45 20.76
N ASN A 237 20.37 -4.90 21.67
CA ASN A 237 20.76 -5.64 22.87
C ASN A 237 19.60 -6.54 23.34
N ASP A 238 19.81 -7.29 24.45
CA ASP A 238 18.84 -8.27 24.96
C ASP A 238 17.50 -7.66 25.42
N LYS A 239 17.43 -6.36 25.65
CA LYS A 239 16.26 -5.69 26.23
C LYS A 239 15.50 -4.85 25.21
N TYR A 240 16.21 -4.27 24.22
CA TYR A 240 15.65 -3.36 23.24
C TYR A 240 16.50 -3.28 21.99
N SER A 241 15.92 -2.72 20.92
CA SER A 241 16.65 -2.21 19.75
C SER A 241 16.27 -0.76 19.47
N VAL A 242 17.17 -0.04 18.79
CA VAL A 242 16.90 1.32 18.30
C VAL A 242 16.80 1.32 16.80
N PHE A 243 15.70 1.83 16.29
CA PHE A 243 15.44 2.00 14.87
C PHE A 243 15.43 3.47 14.48
N THR A 244 15.99 3.77 13.31
CA THR A 244 15.98 5.11 12.73
C THR A 244 15.13 5.15 11.48
N TYR A 245 14.52 6.32 11.24
CA TYR A 245 13.66 6.61 10.09
C TYR A 245 13.99 8.00 9.58
N PHE A 246 14.00 8.17 8.26
CA PHE A 246 14.09 9.50 7.66
C PHE A 246 12.73 9.84 7.03
N ILE A 247 11.86 10.42 7.84
CA ILE A 247 10.45 10.66 7.52
C ILE A 247 9.99 12.04 8.02
N THR A 248 8.80 12.42 7.58
CA THR A 248 8.02 13.46 8.21
C THR A 248 7.11 12.82 9.26
N PRO A 249 7.32 13.07 10.57
CA PRO A 249 6.53 12.46 11.63
C PRO A 249 5.15 13.12 11.74
N ASP A 250 4.26 12.73 10.84
CA ASP A 250 2.90 13.25 10.75
C ASP A 250 1.94 12.69 11.81
N TYR A 251 0.66 13.01 11.67
CA TYR A 251 -0.39 12.50 12.55
C TYR A 251 -0.46 10.97 12.53
N ASP A 252 -0.40 10.35 11.34
CA ASP A 252 -0.52 8.91 11.18
C ASP A 252 0.64 8.17 11.84
N PHE A 253 1.86 8.70 11.71
CA PHE A 253 3.04 8.16 12.39
C PHE A 253 2.88 8.21 13.92
N LYS A 254 2.44 9.36 14.46
CA LYS A 254 2.21 9.51 15.91
C LYS A 254 1.16 8.55 16.43
N GLN A 255 0.07 8.31 15.67
CA GLN A 255 -0.95 7.34 16.04
C GLN A 255 -0.39 5.91 16.06
N ASP A 256 0.43 5.54 15.10
CA ASP A 256 1.03 4.21 15.07
C ASP A 256 2.01 4.01 16.23
N VAL A 257 2.86 4.98 16.52
CA VAL A 257 3.73 4.91 17.71
C VAL A 257 2.93 4.74 19.00
N LEU A 258 1.81 5.47 19.13
CA LEU A 258 0.93 5.35 20.31
C LEU A 258 0.26 3.97 20.41
N SER A 259 -0.04 3.34 19.28
CA SER A 259 -0.68 2.02 19.25
C SER A 259 0.19 0.90 19.84
N PHE A 260 1.50 1.08 19.88
CA PHE A 260 2.44 0.13 20.51
C PHE A 260 2.51 0.26 22.04
N GLY A 261 1.82 1.24 22.61
CA GLY A 261 1.75 1.45 24.06
C GLY A 261 3.12 1.69 24.69
N ASP A 262 3.46 0.91 25.71
CA ASP A 262 4.72 0.98 26.48
C ASP A 262 5.90 0.26 25.79
N LYS A 263 5.70 -0.31 24.60
CA LYS A 263 6.72 -1.07 23.88
C LYS A 263 7.57 -0.20 22.96
N VAL A 264 7.18 1.03 22.69
CA VAL A 264 7.89 1.94 21.78
C VAL A 264 8.03 3.33 22.41
N GLU A 265 9.23 3.85 22.37
CA GLU A 265 9.59 5.17 22.89
C GLU A 265 10.26 6.01 21.81
N VAL A 266 9.80 7.24 21.61
CA VAL A 266 10.46 8.22 20.76
C VAL A 266 11.69 8.76 21.49
N LEU A 267 12.88 8.60 20.90
CA LEU A 267 14.12 9.20 21.42
C LEU A 267 14.40 10.55 20.76
N GLU A 268 14.29 10.63 19.44
CA GLU A 268 14.57 11.81 18.62
C GLU A 268 13.50 11.96 17.53
N PRO A 269 13.22 13.18 17.06
CA PRO A 269 13.73 14.45 17.58
C PRO A 269 13.05 14.83 18.91
N LYS A 270 13.64 15.77 19.64
CA LYS A 270 13.17 16.22 20.94
C LYS A 270 11.74 16.79 20.88
N GLU A 271 11.45 17.52 19.82
CA GLU A 271 10.15 18.11 19.57
C GLU A 271 9.06 17.05 19.48
N LEU A 272 9.28 16.00 18.68
CA LEU A 272 8.35 14.87 18.55
C LEU A 272 8.18 14.15 19.89
N ARG A 273 9.28 13.95 20.64
CA ARG A 273 9.23 13.34 21.96
C ARG A 273 8.35 14.14 22.93
N GLU A 274 8.48 15.46 22.98
CA GLU A 274 7.64 16.31 23.83
C GLU A 274 6.17 16.30 23.37
N GLU A 275 5.89 16.31 22.07
CA GLU A 275 4.53 16.15 21.56
C GLU A 275 3.90 14.82 22.02
N MET A 276 4.62 13.70 21.90
CA MET A 276 4.16 12.39 22.36
C MET A 276 3.88 12.39 23.86
N LYS A 277 4.76 12.99 24.65
CA LYS A 277 4.58 13.14 26.08
C LYS A 277 3.31 13.92 26.46
N GLU A 278 3.00 15.00 25.74
CA GLU A 278 1.76 15.75 25.95
C GLU A 278 0.51 14.94 25.57
N ILE A 279 0.58 14.11 24.52
CA ILE A 279 -0.51 13.21 24.17
C ILE A 279 -0.74 12.17 25.28
N VAL A 280 0.33 11.54 25.77
CA VAL A 280 0.26 10.56 26.86
C VAL A 280 -0.29 11.19 28.14
N LYS A 281 0.10 12.41 28.48
CA LYS A 281 -0.50 13.14 29.62
C LYS A 281 -2.00 13.36 29.46
N LYS A 282 -2.46 13.71 28.26
CA LYS A 282 -3.89 13.86 27.97
C LYS A 282 -4.62 12.53 28.10
N LEU A 283 -4.06 11.44 27.58
CA LEU A 283 -4.59 10.08 27.75
C LEU A 283 -4.71 9.72 29.23
N ASN A 284 -3.65 9.91 30.00
CA ASN A 284 -3.66 9.64 31.43
C ASN A 284 -4.78 10.41 32.18
N LYS A 285 -4.98 11.70 31.83
CA LYS A 285 -6.10 12.49 32.41
C LYS A 285 -7.47 11.92 32.04
N ILE A 286 -7.66 11.42 30.81
CA ILE A 286 -8.92 10.82 30.37
C ILE A 286 -9.23 9.59 31.22
N TYR A 287 -8.26 8.68 31.37
CA TYR A 287 -8.45 7.45 32.13
C TYR A 287 -8.62 7.69 33.63
N ASN A 288 -7.90 8.63 34.21
CA ASN A 288 -8.01 8.96 35.66
C ASN A 288 -9.28 9.73 36.03
N ASN A 289 -9.96 10.37 35.06
CA ASN A 289 -11.18 11.12 35.31
C ASN A 289 -12.47 10.28 35.14
N TYR A 290 -12.35 8.99 34.80
CA TYR A 290 -13.53 8.14 34.56
C TYR A 290 -14.40 7.94 35.78
N GLY A 291 -13.85 8.04 37.02
CA GLY A 291 -14.60 7.94 38.27
C GLY A 291 -15.32 9.22 38.74
N LYS A 292 -15.09 10.36 38.06
CA LYS A 292 -15.69 11.65 38.43
C LYS A 292 -16.87 12.10 37.58
N ARG A 293 -17.18 11.37 36.50
CA ARG A 293 -18.30 11.71 35.56
C ARG A 293 -19.55 10.86 35.73
N ASN A 294 -19.57 9.90 36.65
CA ASN A 294 -20.70 9.02 36.91
C ASN A 294 -21.26 9.21 38.33
N ILE A 295 -21.37 10.45 38.77
CA ILE A 295 -22.19 10.82 39.96
C ILE A 295 -23.08 11.99 39.53
#